data_8c341933bc1f011846de7964718405e1
#
_entry.id   8c341933bc1f011846de7964718405e1
#
_cell.length_a   1.000
_cell.length_b   1.000
_cell.length_c   1.000
_cell.angle_alpha   90.00
_cell.angle_beta   90.00
_cell.angle_gamma   90.00
#
_symmetry.space_group_name_H-M   'P 1'
#
loop_
_entity.id
_entity.type
_entity.pdbx_description
1 polymer ?
#
loop_
_entity_poly.entity_id
_entity_poly.type
_entity_poly.pdbx_seq_one_letter_code
_entity_poly.pdbx_strand_id
1 'polypeptide(L)'
;MFQSWYPDTFTEIFGRQNVGSLHGFMYKYLKSMVLNLFGPESLKKMLPEVDQTARRKLENWSSMDSVEMKNATASLIFDLTAKKLISYDSDNSTEDLKENFAAFMRGLISFPLNIPGTAYNKCLQGRKKAMKMLKELLQERRHAPRKEQTDFFDYVLEELHKGGTILTEAIALDLMFVLLFASYETTSTAITLAIKFLSNHPAVLQALTEEHETILRNRENPDSELNWKEYKSMTFTFQVINETVRLANIVPGIFRRALKDVHFKGYTIPAGWAVMVCPPAVHLNPEKYKDPLSFNPWRWDGKDLNGATKTFMAFGGGMRFCVGTEFTKVQMAVFLHCLVTKYKWITIKGGDIVRTPGLQFPNGYHVQILEKDDASTKPKKATTTK
;
A
#
# COMPACT_ATOMS: atom_id res chain seq x y z
N MET A 1 11.90 -5.49 26.10
CA MET A 1 13.17 -4.73 26.03
C MET A 1 13.00 -3.42 25.25
N PHE A 2 12.29 -3.41 24.12
CA PHE A 2 12.06 -2.25 23.27
C PHE A 2 10.58 -1.97 23.10
N GLN A 3 10.22 -0.68 23.00
CA GLN A 3 8.88 -0.24 22.58
C GLN A 3 8.95 0.60 21.31
N SER A 4 7.84 0.73 20.59
CA SER A 4 7.72 1.66 19.46
C SER A 4 7.94 3.08 19.96
N TRP A 5 8.70 3.88 19.25
CA TRP A 5 8.97 5.26 19.57
C TRP A 5 9.12 6.08 18.30
N TYR A 6 8.59 7.29 18.34
CA TYR A 6 8.75 8.29 17.29
C TYR A 6 8.96 9.65 17.93
N PRO A 7 9.60 10.62 17.25
CA PRO A 7 9.71 12.01 17.73
C PRO A 7 8.34 12.64 18.04
N ASP A 8 8.31 13.62 18.94
CA ASP A 8 7.07 14.28 19.35
C ASP A 8 6.35 14.93 18.15
N THR A 9 7.10 15.49 17.19
CA THR A 9 6.55 16.03 15.94
C THR A 9 5.76 15.01 15.15
N PHE A 10 6.22 13.76 15.11
CA PHE A 10 5.48 12.67 14.47
C PHE A 10 4.19 12.35 15.23
N THR A 11 4.27 12.37 16.56
CA THR A 11 3.10 12.14 17.41
C THR A 11 2.06 13.26 17.28
N GLU A 12 2.48 14.51 17.10
CA GLU A 12 1.58 15.61 16.80
C GLU A 12 0.87 15.46 15.45
N ILE A 13 1.62 15.02 14.44
CA ILE A 13 1.10 14.79 13.09
C ILE A 13 0.10 13.63 13.04
N PHE A 14 0.38 12.50 13.69
CA PHE A 14 -0.48 11.30 13.64
C PHE A 14 -1.52 11.22 14.75
N GLY A 15 -1.42 12.07 15.78
CA GLY A 15 -2.21 12.02 17.00
C GLY A 15 -1.51 11.27 18.13
N ARG A 16 -1.77 11.71 19.35
CA ARG A 16 -1.14 11.12 20.53
C ARG A 16 -1.61 9.71 20.85
N GLN A 17 -2.79 9.35 20.37
CA GLN A 17 -3.41 8.03 20.57
C GLN A 17 -3.35 7.16 19.31
N ASN A 18 -2.47 7.49 18.35
CA ASN A 18 -2.30 6.69 17.16
C ASN A 18 -1.69 5.32 17.48
N VAL A 19 -1.94 4.35 16.62
CA VAL A 19 -1.46 2.96 16.77
C VAL A 19 0.05 2.84 16.91
N GLY A 20 0.82 3.79 16.39
CA GLY A 20 2.29 3.84 16.53
C GLY A 20 2.75 4.14 17.95
N SER A 21 1.97 4.93 18.69
CA SER A 21 2.26 5.33 20.09
C SER A 21 1.69 4.38 21.13
N LEU A 22 0.72 3.54 20.76
CA LEU A 22 0.08 2.58 21.66
C LEU A 22 0.90 1.31 21.82
N HIS A 23 0.84 0.72 23.02
CA HIS A 23 1.62 -0.46 23.42
C HIS A 23 0.76 -1.51 24.14
N GLY A 24 1.35 -2.68 24.38
CA GLY A 24 0.76 -3.74 25.21
C GLY A 24 -0.58 -4.22 24.69
N PHE A 25 -1.56 -4.32 25.57
CA PHE A 25 -2.89 -4.85 25.29
C PHE A 25 -3.64 -3.98 24.28
N MET A 26 -3.61 -2.65 24.43
CA MET A 26 -4.29 -1.73 23.53
C MET A 26 -3.84 -1.89 22.06
N TYR A 27 -2.53 -1.96 21.85
CA TYR A 27 -2.00 -2.20 20.51
C TYR A 27 -2.45 -3.55 19.94
N LYS A 28 -2.42 -4.63 20.73
CA LYS A 28 -2.86 -5.95 20.30
C LYS A 28 -4.34 -5.96 19.92
N TYR A 29 -5.16 -5.28 20.72
CA TYR A 29 -6.60 -5.14 20.48
C TYR A 29 -6.87 -4.44 19.15
N LEU A 30 -6.29 -3.25 18.93
CA LEU A 30 -6.45 -2.53 17.66
C LEU A 30 -5.90 -3.33 16.47
N LYS A 31 -4.77 -4.00 16.66
CA LYS A 31 -4.21 -4.87 15.62
C LYS A 31 -5.17 -6.00 15.24
N SER A 32 -5.82 -6.64 16.21
CA SER A 32 -6.79 -7.71 15.92
C SER A 32 -8.02 -7.19 15.19
N MET A 33 -8.52 -6.00 15.53
CA MET A 33 -9.62 -5.35 14.79
C MET A 33 -9.27 -5.16 13.32
N VAL A 34 -8.08 -4.62 13.03
CA VAL A 34 -7.63 -4.40 11.64
C VAL A 34 -7.37 -5.71 10.91
N LEU A 35 -6.85 -6.74 11.58
CA LEU A 35 -6.65 -8.06 10.98
C LEU A 35 -7.98 -8.75 10.62
N ASN A 36 -9.08 -8.47 11.31
CA ASN A 36 -10.40 -8.95 10.92
C ASN A 36 -10.84 -8.34 9.58
N LEU A 37 -10.52 -7.06 9.33
CA LEU A 37 -10.78 -6.40 8.04
C LEU A 37 -9.96 -7.02 6.89
N PHE A 38 -8.68 -7.31 7.14
CA PHE A 38 -7.73 -7.80 6.12
C PHE A 38 -7.44 -9.29 6.23
N GLY A 39 -8.29 -10.05 6.91
CA GLY A 39 -8.19 -11.51 6.99
C GLY A 39 -8.48 -12.18 5.63
N PRO A 40 -8.07 -13.45 5.45
CA PRO A 40 -8.20 -14.15 4.16
C PRO A 40 -9.61 -14.16 3.57
N GLU A 41 -10.63 -14.36 4.39
CA GLU A 41 -12.02 -14.37 3.93
C GLU A 41 -12.51 -12.98 3.47
N SER A 42 -12.09 -11.92 4.18
CA SER A 42 -12.41 -10.55 3.78
C SER A 42 -11.70 -10.19 2.48
N LEU A 43 -10.43 -10.55 2.34
CA LEU A 43 -9.66 -10.32 1.11
C LEU A 43 -10.23 -11.07 -0.08
N LYS A 44 -10.68 -12.32 0.12
CA LYS A 44 -11.36 -13.09 -0.92
C LYS A 44 -12.64 -12.40 -1.40
N LYS A 45 -13.43 -11.83 -0.47
CA LYS A 45 -14.63 -11.05 -0.81
C LYS A 45 -14.31 -9.72 -1.51
N MET A 46 -13.14 -9.14 -1.24
CA MET A 46 -12.70 -7.88 -1.87
C MET A 46 -12.14 -8.09 -3.29
N LEU A 47 -11.70 -9.30 -3.62
CA LEU A 47 -10.96 -9.58 -4.86
C LEU A 47 -11.70 -9.12 -6.13
N PRO A 48 -13.02 -9.39 -6.32
CA PRO A 48 -13.75 -8.92 -7.50
C PRO A 48 -13.77 -7.39 -7.64
N GLU A 49 -13.97 -6.68 -6.52
CA GLU A 49 -14.00 -5.22 -6.52
C GLU A 49 -12.62 -4.61 -6.86
N VAL A 50 -11.54 -5.23 -6.37
CA VAL A 50 -10.17 -4.81 -6.71
C VAL A 50 -9.91 -5.03 -8.20
N ASP A 51 -10.34 -6.17 -8.76
CA ASP A 51 -10.20 -6.50 -10.19
C ASP A 51 -10.99 -5.50 -11.08
N GLN A 52 -12.26 -5.29 -10.80
CA GLN A 52 -13.09 -4.34 -11.54
C GLN A 52 -12.54 -2.91 -11.48
N THR A 53 -12.09 -2.47 -10.30
CA THR A 53 -11.55 -1.12 -10.13
C THR A 53 -10.24 -0.96 -10.91
N ALA A 54 -9.35 -1.97 -10.86
CA ALA A 54 -8.10 -1.95 -11.61
C ALA A 54 -8.36 -1.90 -13.12
N ARG A 55 -9.28 -2.73 -13.65
CA ARG A 55 -9.68 -2.75 -15.06
C ARG A 55 -10.21 -1.38 -15.50
N ARG A 56 -11.20 -0.84 -14.79
CA ARG A 56 -11.79 0.47 -15.09
C ARG A 56 -10.76 1.60 -15.12
N LYS A 57 -9.84 1.63 -14.14
CA LYS A 57 -8.79 2.67 -14.10
C LYS A 57 -7.78 2.51 -15.23
N LEU A 58 -7.35 1.29 -15.56
CA LEU A 58 -6.45 1.03 -16.67
C LEU A 58 -7.07 1.38 -18.03
N GLU A 59 -8.35 1.09 -18.22
CA GLU A 59 -9.10 1.48 -19.40
C GLU A 59 -9.13 3.01 -19.55
N ASN A 60 -9.47 3.75 -18.49
CA ASN A 60 -9.42 5.21 -18.50
C ASN A 60 -8.00 5.75 -18.78
N TRP A 61 -6.97 5.12 -18.23
CA TRP A 61 -5.58 5.55 -18.45
C TRP A 61 -5.09 5.23 -19.86
N SER A 62 -5.60 4.18 -20.51
CA SER A 62 -5.21 3.84 -21.89
C SER A 62 -5.73 4.86 -22.93
N SER A 63 -6.75 5.65 -22.58
CA SER A 63 -7.24 6.76 -23.42
C SER A 63 -6.47 8.06 -23.24
N MET A 64 -5.48 8.11 -22.33
CA MET A 64 -4.67 9.29 -22.03
C MET A 64 -3.31 9.23 -22.74
N ASP A 65 -2.84 10.34 -23.28
CA ASP A 65 -1.50 10.43 -23.90
C ASP A 65 -0.37 10.19 -22.89
N SER A 66 -0.60 10.54 -21.62
CA SER A 66 0.38 10.38 -20.55
C SER A 66 -0.27 10.29 -19.19
N VAL A 67 0.14 9.30 -18.39
CA VAL A 67 -0.32 9.08 -17.01
C VAL A 67 0.84 9.24 -16.05
N GLU A 68 0.71 10.11 -15.05
CA GLU A 68 1.67 10.17 -13.95
C GLU A 68 1.35 9.05 -12.95
N MET A 69 2.19 8.03 -12.93
CA MET A 69 1.89 6.74 -12.29
C MET A 69 1.76 6.81 -10.78
N LYS A 70 2.55 7.66 -10.09
CA LYS A 70 2.46 7.75 -8.63
C LYS A 70 1.13 8.31 -8.17
N ASN A 71 0.65 9.38 -8.81
CA ASN A 71 -0.65 9.99 -8.47
C ASN A 71 -1.81 9.11 -8.93
N ALA A 72 -1.70 8.50 -10.12
CA ALA A 72 -2.73 7.63 -10.67
C ALA A 72 -2.94 6.39 -9.78
N THR A 73 -1.85 5.71 -9.42
CA THR A 73 -1.92 4.55 -8.51
C THR A 73 -2.33 4.96 -7.08
N ALA A 74 -1.91 6.12 -6.59
CA ALA A 74 -2.37 6.66 -5.31
C ALA A 74 -3.88 6.86 -5.31
N SER A 75 -4.44 7.40 -6.41
CA SER A 75 -5.90 7.54 -6.56
C SER A 75 -6.61 6.19 -6.56
N LEU A 76 -6.12 5.23 -7.34
CA LEU A 76 -6.68 3.87 -7.38
C LEU A 76 -6.74 3.25 -5.98
N ILE A 77 -5.62 3.27 -5.25
CA ILE A 77 -5.51 2.62 -3.95
C ILE A 77 -6.31 3.37 -2.88
N PHE A 78 -6.34 4.71 -2.95
CA PHE A 78 -7.15 5.52 -2.05
C PHE A 78 -8.63 5.24 -2.21
N ASP A 79 -9.15 5.23 -3.45
CA ASP A 79 -10.57 4.96 -3.74
C ASP A 79 -10.98 3.59 -3.17
N LEU A 80 -10.19 2.53 -3.43
CA LEU A 80 -10.43 1.19 -2.89
C LEU A 80 -10.44 1.16 -1.36
N THR A 81 -9.45 1.81 -0.74
CA THR A 81 -9.28 1.77 0.72
C THR A 81 -10.32 2.62 1.43
N ALA A 82 -10.57 3.84 0.97
CA ALA A 82 -11.53 4.75 1.57
C ALA A 82 -12.97 4.19 1.48
N LYS A 83 -13.30 3.52 0.37
CA LYS A 83 -14.56 2.81 0.24
C LYS A 83 -14.71 1.71 1.30
N LYS A 84 -13.67 0.90 1.53
CA LYS A 84 -13.70 -0.21 2.52
C LYS A 84 -13.64 0.28 3.96
N LEU A 85 -12.97 1.38 4.21
CA LEU A 85 -12.82 1.90 5.57
C LEU A 85 -14.03 2.74 6.02
N ILE A 86 -14.56 3.58 5.12
CA ILE A 86 -15.55 4.61 5.49
C ILE A 86 -16.68 4.76 4.48
N SER A 87 -16.83 3.85 3.51
CA SER A 87 -17.77 3.95 2.36
C SER A 87 -17.63 5.25 1.57
N TYR A 88 -16.43 5.83 1.53
CA TYR A 88 -16.17 7.06 0.78
C TYR A 88 -16.20 6.77 -0.72
N ASP A 89 -16.94 7.61 -1.44
CA ASP A 89 -17.01 7.61 -2.90
C ASP A 89 -16.51 8.97 -3.40
N SER A 90 -15.34 8.96 -4.05
CA SER A 90 -14.72 10.18 -4.58
C SER A 90 -15.54 10.87 -5.68
N ASP A 91 -16.32 10.10 -6.43
CA ASP A 91 -17.11 10.61 -7.54
C ASP A 91 -18.37 11.36 -7.07
N ASN A 92 -18.86 11.03 -5.86
CA ASN A 92 -20.05 11.59 -5.25
C ASN A 92 -19.79 12.51 -4.04
N SER A 93 -18.52 12.72 -3.67
CA SER A 93 -18.14 13.52 -2.49
C SER A 93 -17.90 14.99 -2.86
N THR A 94 -18.42 15.90 -2.03
CA THR A 94 -18.17 17.35 -2.16
C THR A 94 -16.81 17.77 -1.58
N GLU A 95 -16.20 16.93 -0.74
CA GLU A 95 -14.88 17.19 -0.14
C GLU A 95 -13.81 16.27 -0.76
N ASP A 96 -12.73 16.86 -1.25
CA ASP A 96 -11.57 16.10 -1.73
C ASP A 96 -10.69 15.67 -0.54
N LEU A 97 -11.08 14.54 0.06
CA LEU A 97 -10.34 13.90 1.15
C LEU A 97 -8.91 13.55 0.72
N LYS A 98 -8.73 13.17 -0.55
CA LYS A 98 -7.45 12.80 -1.12
C LYS A 98 -6.47 13.98 -1.17
N GLU A 99 -6.94 15.19 -1.53
CA GLU A 99 -6.10 16.38 -1.49
C GLU A 99 -5.61 16.69 -0.08
N ASN A 100 -6.46 16.51 0.94
CA ASN A 100 -6.09 16.67 2.33
C ASN A 100 -4.96 15.72 2.75
N PHE A 101 -4.99 14.45 2.30
CA PHE A 101 -3.92 13.48 2.54
C PHE A 101 -2.66 13.79 1.71
N ALA A 102 -2.78 14.28 0.49
CA ALA A 102 -1.63 14.73 -0.31
C ALA A 102 -0.92 15.92 0.34
N ALA A 103 -1.65 16.88 0.89
CA ALA A 103 -1.09 17.99 1.65
C ALA A 103 -0.41 17.52 2.94
N PHE A 104 -1.02 16.54 3.63
CA PHE A 104 -0.44 15.89 4.78
C PHE A 104 0.91 15.23 4.46
N MET A 105 1.00 14.49 3.36
CA MET A 105 2.22 13.81 2.92
C MET A 105 3.38 14.75 2.67
N ARG A 106 3.13 15.87 1.98
CA ARG A 106 4.19 16.83 1.65
C ARG A 106 4.87 17.44 2.88
N GLY A 107 4.18 17.48 4.02
CA GLY A 107 4.71 18.03 5.25
C GLY A 107 5.19 17.01 6.29
N LEU A 108 4.95 15.72 6.06
CA LEU A 108 5.23 14.65 7.04
C LEU A 108 6.70 14.60 7.48
N ILE A 109 7.63 14.85 6.55
CA ILE A 109 9.08 14.82 6.78
C ILE A 109 9.65 16.22 6.48
N SER A 110 8.97 17.26 6.92
CA SER A 110 9.44 18.64 6.80
C SER A 110 9.99 19.13 8.14
N PHE A 111 10.76 20.20 8.08
CA PHE A 111 11.19 20.88 9.31
C PHE A 111 9.95 21.37 10.08
N PRO A 112 9.82 21.13 11.39
CA PRO A 112 8.60 21.35 12.18
C PRO A 112 8.37 22.83 12.49
N LEU A 113 8.29 23.65 11.46
CA LEU A 113 8.02 25.08 11.56
C LEU A 113 6.54 25.34 11.28
N ASN A 114 5.76 25.57 12.35
CA ASN A 114 4.32 25.82 12.24
C ASN A 114 4.00 27.29 11.93
N ILE A 115 4.43 27.75 10.76
CA ILE A 115 4.13 29.10 10.24
C ILE A 115 3.24 28.95 9.00
N PRO A 116 2.21 29.78 8.80
CA PRO A 116 1.38 29.74 7.59
C PRO A 116 2.21 29.71 6.31
N GLY A 117 1.86 28.79 5.41
CA GLY A 117 2.57 28.58 4.14
C GLY A 117 3.67 27.52 4.17
N THR A 118 4.21 27.15 5.34
CA THR A 118 5.22 26.08 5.44
C THR A 118 4.61 24.69 5.18
N ALA A 119 5.45 23.72 4.79
CA ALA A 119 5.02 22.35 4.54
C ALA A 119 4.46 21.70 5.82
N TYR A 120 5.09 21.93 6.99
CA TYR A 120 4.60 21.41 8.27
C TYR A 120 3.23 21.99 8.65
N ASN A 121 3.03 23.31 8.50
CA ASN A 121 1.73 23.93 8.74
C ASN A 121 0.64 23.33 7.81
N LYS A 122 0.94 23.16 6.52
CA LYS A 122 0.02 22.53 5.56
C LYS A 122 -0.31 21.09 5.95
N CYS A 123 0.66 20.32 6.47
CA CYS A 123 0.46 18.98 7.02
C CYS A 123 -0.54 18.97 8.16
N LEU A 124 -0.35 19.85 9.16
CA LEU A 124 -1.25 19.98 10.30
C LEU A 124 -2.67 20.41 9.88
N GLN A 125 -2.80 21.31 8.92
CA GLN A 125 -4.09 21.72 8.37
C GLN A 125 -4.77 20.57 7.61
N GLY A 126 -4.04 19.79 6.80
CA GLY A 126 -4.54 18.59 6.12
C GLY A 126 -5.09 17.57 7.12
N ARG A 127 -4.32 17.29 8.18
CA ARG A 127 -4.82 16.45 9.29
C ARG A 127 -6.09 17.00 9.92
N LYS A 128 -6.11 18.30 10.27
CA LYS A 128 -7.27 18.92 10.91
C LYS A 128 -8.54 18.77 10.08
N LYS A 129 -8.44 18.98 8.76
CA LYS A 129 -9.57 18.81 7.83
C LYS A 129 -10.02 17.35 7.76
N ALA A 130 -9.10 16.39 7.58
CA ALA A 130 -9.43 14.98 7.55
C ALA A 130 -10.07 14.48 8.85
N MET A 131 -9.54 14.92 10.02
CA MET A 131 -10.12 14.58 11.32
C MET A 131 -11.49 15.20 11.56
N LYS A 132 -11.73 16.42 11.05
CA LYS A 132 -13.06 17.04 11.09
C LYS A 132 -14.06 16.20 10.31
N MET A 133 -13.75 15.84 9.08
CA MET A 133 -14.61 14.99 8.25
C MET A 133 -14.89 13.63 8.90
N LEU A 134 -13.87 12.94 9.44
CA LEU A 134 -14.05 11.67 10.13
C LEU A 134 -14.97 11.81 11.37
N LYS A 135 -14.86 12.94 12.08
CA LYS A 135 -15.71 13.24 13.24
C LYS A 135 -17.17 13.53 12.81
N GLU A 136 -17.36 14.27 11.74
CA GLU A 136 -18.69 14.55 11.17
C GLU A 136 -19.36 13.24 10.70
N LEU A 137 -18.62 12.38 10.00
CA LEU A 137 -19.10 11.06 9.60
C LEU A 137 -19.47 10.18 10.82
N LEU A 138 -18.67 10.24 11.90
CA LEU A 138 -18.99 9.53 13.14
C LEU A 138 -20.32 10.00 13.73
N GLN A 139 -20.56 11.30 13.77
CA GLN A 139 -21.80 11.87 14.29
C GLN A 139 -23.00 11.51 13.41
N GLU A 140 -22.86 11.64 12.09
CA GLU A 140 -23.89 11.24 11.13
C GLU A 140 -24.34 9.79 11.35
N ARG A 141 -23.40 8.86 11.44
CA ARG A 141 -23.72 7.44 11.64
C ARG A 141 -24.28 7.11 13.02
N ARG A 142 -23.96 7.89 14.04
CA ARG A 142 -24.60 7.77 15.36
C ARG A 142 -26.06 8.18 15.33
N HIS A 143 -26.40 9.23 14.57
CA HIS A 143 -27.79 9.71 14.45
C HIS A 143 -28.63 8.83 13.51
N ALA A 144 -27.99 8.26 12.48
CA ALA A 144 -28.63 7.38 11.50
C ALA A 144 -27.84 6.07 11.35
N PRO A 145 -27.93 5.13 12.33
CA PRO A 145 -27.23 3.87 12.28
C PRO A 145 -27.65 3.05 11.07
N ARG A 146 -26.68 2.46 10.37
CA ARG A 146 -26.95 1.52 9.28
C ARG A 146 -27.48 0.19 9.83
N LYS A 147 -28.39 -0.44 9.08
CA LYS A 147 -28.96 -1.73 9.48
C LYS A 147 -27.96 -2.88 9.38
N GLU A 148 -27.01 -2.76 8.45
CA GLU A 148 -25.97 -3.76 8.19
C GLU A 148 -24.59 -3.09 8.24
N GLN A 149 -23.59 -3.84 8.69
CA GLN A 149 -22.21 -3.42 8.68
C GLN A 149 -21.68 -3.45 7.24
N THR A 150 -21.46 -2.28 6.65
CA THR A 150 -21.04 -2.13 5.25
C THR A 150 -19.55 -1.84 5.09
N ASP A 151 -18.94 -1.25 6.12
CA ASP A 151 -17.52 -0.90 6.11
C ASP A 151 -16.87 -1.07 7.49
N PHE A 152 -15.57 -0.80 7.56
CA PHE A 152 -14.82 -0.95 8.81
C PHE A 152 -15.22 0.07 9.87
N PHE A 153 -15.70 1.25 9.46
CA PHE A 153 -16.12 2.26 10.42
C PHE A 153 -17.40 1.86 11.15
N ASP A 154 -18.32 1.16 10.47
CA ASP A 154 -19.50 0.58 11.12
C ASP A 154 -19.09 -0.44 12.21
N TYR A 155 -18.09 -1.29 11.91
CA TYR A 155 -17.52 -2.21 12.90
C TYR A 155 -16.89 -1.46 14.09
N VAL A 156 -16.14 -0.39 13.83
CA VAL A 156 -15.54 0.45 14.89
C VAL A 156 -16.64 1.11 15.76
N LEU A 157 -17.73 1.54 15.15
CA LEU A 157 -18.89 2.10 15.86
C LEU A 157 -19.58 1.08 16.76
N GLU A 158 -19.80 -0.14 16.28
CA GLU A 158 -20.32 -1.22 17.11
C GLU A 158 -19.43 -1.51 18.32
N GLU A 159 -18.09 -1.55 18.12
CA GLU A 159 -17.14 -1.72 19.22
C GLU A 159 -17.20 -0.56 20.22
N LEU A 160 -17.39 0.68 19.77
CA LEU A 160 -17.55 1.84 20.67
C LEU A 160 -18.85 1.79 21.50
N HIS A 161 -19.90 1.13 20.96
CA HIS A 161 -21.18 1.00 21.67
C HIS A 161 -21.21 -0.17 22.67
N LYS A 162 -20.32 -1.13 22.56
CA LYS A 162 -20.21 -2.28 23.48
C LYS A 162 -19.71 -1.86 24.84
N GLY A 163 -20.42 -1.28 25.73
CA GLY A 163 -19.95 -0.82 27.04
C GLY A 163 -18.79 -1.65 27.64
N GLY A 164 -17.85 -1.00 28.32
CA GLY A 164 -16.64 -1.62 28.87
C GLY A 164 -15.49 -1.83 27.90
N THR A 165 -15.61 -1.39 26.65
CA THR A 165 -14.48 -1.37 25.69
C THR A 165 -13.42 -0.36 26.11
N ILE A 166 -12.15 -0.72 25.80
CA ILE A 166 -11.01 0.20 25.96
C ILE A 166 -10.89 1.18 24.78
N LEU A 167 -11.66 0.98 23.72
CA LEU A 167 -11.69 1.83 22.56
C LEU A 167 -12.39 3.16 22.89
N THR A 168 -11.67 4.26 22.76
CA THR A 168 -12.24 5.61 22.87
C THR A 168 -12.47 6.21 21.49
N GLU A 169 -13.35 7.20 21.38
CA GLU A 169 -13.59 7.93 20.14
C GLU A 169 -12.29 8.50 19.54
N ALA A 170 -11.43 9.07 20.40
CA ALA A 170 -10.15 9.63 19.95
C ALA A 170 -9.23 8.55 19.35
N ILE A 171 -9.16 7.36 19.97
CA ILE A 171 -8.37 6.23 19.46
C ILE A 171 -8.97 5.73 18.13
N ALA A 172 -10.29 5.62 18.05
CA ALA A 172 -10.98 5.18 16.84
C ALA A 172 -10.74 6.12 15.66
N LEU A 173 -10.87 7.42 15.86
CA LEU A 173 -10.62 8.42 14.82
C LEU A 173 -9.15 8.47 14.39
N ASP A 174 -8.20 8.40 15.33
CA ASP A 174 -6.77 8.31 15.02
C ASP A 174 -6.44 7.00 14.28
N LEU A 175 -7.10 5.89 14.60
CA LEU A 175 -6.97 4.62 13.87
C LEU A 175 -7.44 4.76 12.43
N MET A 176 -8.64 5.32 12.21
CA MET A 176 -9.18 5.53 10.86
C MET A 176 -8.27 6.41 10.01
N PHE A 177 -7.79 7.52 10.59
CA PHE A 177 -6.86 8.41 9.92
C PHE A 177 -5.57 7.69 9.49
N VAL A 178 -4.97 6.92 10.40
CA VAL A 178 -3.73 6.18 10.12
C VAL A 178 -3.95 5.09 9.08
N LEU A 179 -5.08 4.37 9.09
CA LEU A 179 -5.38 3.36 8.10
C LEU A 179 -5.56 3.93 6.70
N LEU A 180 -6.30 5.05 6.58
CA LEU A 180 -6.45 5.76 5.30
C LEU A 180 -5.09 6.21 4.76
N PHE A 181 -4.25 6.79 5.62
CA PHE A 181 -2.92 7.24 5.26
C PHE A 181 -1.98 6.10 4.85
N ALA A 182 -1.84 5.10 5.71
CA ALA A 182 -0.83 4.05 5.55
C ALA A 182 -1.08 3.17 4.32
N SER A 183 -2.34 2.97 3.96
CA SER A 183 -2.72 2.06 2.89
C SER A 183 -2.38 2.62 1.50
N TYR A 184 -2.68 3.89 1.23
CA TYR A 184 -2.58 4.40 -0.13
C TYR A 184 -1.16 4.82 -0.52
N GLU A 185 -0.40 5.45 0.37
CA GLU A 185 0.92 6.00 0.05
C GLU A 185 1.95 4.89 -0.20
N THR A 186 1.97 3.89 0.65
CA THR A 186 2.97 2.82 0.56
C THR A 186 2.71 1.88 -0.61
N THR A 187 1.46 1.46 -0.81
CA THR A 187 1.08 0.55 -1.89
C THR A 187 1.21 1.20 -3.26
N SER A 188 0.80 2.47 -3.42
CA SER A 188 0.95 3.18 -4.68
C SER A 188 2.43 3.38 -5.07
N THR A 189 3.29 3.66 -4.10
CA THR A 189 4.73 3.71 -4.32
C THR A 189 5.27 2.36 -4.78
N ALA A 190 4.83 1.26 -4.16
CA ALA A 190 5.24 -0.08 -4.56
C ALA A 190 4.78 -0.43 -5.98
N ILE A 191 3.53 -0.13 -6.37
CA ILE A 191 3.02 -0.35 -7.72
C ILE A 191 3.80 0.47 -8.75
N THR A 192 4.03 1.76 -8.47
CA THR A 192 4.81 2.65 -9.36
C THR A 192 6.22 2.11 -9.60
N LEU A 193 6.87 1.62 -8.54
CA LEU A 193 8.19 0.99 -8.65
C LEU A 193 8.16 -0.33 -9.40
N ALA A 194 7.13 -1.16 -9.22
CA ALA A 194 6.98 -2.40 -9.97
C ALA A 194 6.91 -2.11 -11.47
N ILE A 195 6.08 -1.15 -11.89
CA ILE A 195 5.99 -0.73 -13.30
C ILE A 195 7.35 -0.26 -13.82
N LYS A 196 8.04 0.59 -13.05
CA LYS A 196 9.38 1.09 -13.42
C LYS A 196 10.41 -0.03 -13.54
N PHE A 197 10.45 -0.97 -12.59
CA PHE A 197 11.39 -2.09 -12.66
C PHE A 197 11.07 -3.02 -13.84
N LEU A 198 9.80 -3.31 -14.08
CA LEU A 198 9.36 -4.13 -15.22
C LEU A 198 9.70 -3.46 -16.56
N SER A 199 9.57 -2.13 -16.68
CA SER A 199 10.00 -1.39 -17.89
C SER A 199 11.48 -1.56 -18.19
N ASN A 200 12.32 -1.68 -17.15
CA ASN A 200 13.76 -1.79 -17.30
C ASN A 200 14.27 -3.26 -17.38
N HIS A 201 13.38 -4.25 -17.19
CA HIS A 201 13.73 -5.68 -17.15
C HIS A 201 12.80 -6.52 -18.05
N PRO A 202 12.99 -6.46 -19.39
CA PRO A 202 12.08 -7.13 -20.34
C PRO A 202 11.91 -8.63 -20.11
N ALA A 203 12.96 -9.34 -19.69
CA ALA A 203 12.88 -10.78 -19.39
C ALA A 203 11.96 -11.07 -18.18
N VAL A 204 11.98 -10.19 -17.15
CA VAL A 204 11.06 -10.31 -16.01
C VAL A 204 9.62 -10.02 -16.44
N LEU A 205 9.42 -8.98 -17.26
CA LEU A 205 8.10 -8.63 -17.78
C LEU A 205 7.53 -9.76 -18.63
N GLN A 206 8.36 -10.40 -19.47
CA GLN A 206 7.94 -11.55 -20.27
C GLN A 206 7.51 -12.71 -19.37
N ALA A 207 8.34 -13.13 -18.41
CA ALA A 207 7.99 -14.23 -17.50
C ALA A 207 6.71 -13.95 -16.70
N LEU A 208 6.53 -12.69 -16.24
CA LEU A 208 5.31 -12.26 -15.56
C LEU A 208 4.09 -12.35 -16.50
N THR A 209 4.23 -11.89 -17.74
CA THR A 209 3.16 -11.96 -18.75
C THR A 209 2.77 -13.41 -19.04
N GLU A 210 3.75 -14.30 -19.21
CA GLU A 210 3.53 -15.74 -19.46
C GLU A 210 2.76 -16.43 -18.31
N GLU A 211 3.06 -16.10 -17.05
CA GLU A 211 2.28 -16.57 -15.89
C GLU A 211 0.81 -16.18 -16.03
N HIS A 212 0.55 -14.89 -16.28
CA HIS A 212 -0.81 -14.36 -16.34
C HIS A 212 -1.59 -14.81 -17.57
N GLU A 213 -0.95 -14.93 -18.72
CA GLU A 213 -1.57 -15.50 -19.93
C GLU A 213 -1.90 -16.98 -19.74
N THR A 214 -1.07 -17.72 -18.99
CA THR A 214 -1.36 -19.12 -18.64
C THR A 214 -2.59 -19.21 -17.73
N ILE A 215 -2.74 -18.30 -16.76
CA ILE A 215 -3.94 -18.23 -15.94
C ILE A 215 -5.19 -17.99 -16.80
N LEU A 216 -5.13 -17.05 -17.75
CA LEU A 216 -6.25 -16.75 -18.65
C LEU A 216 -6.59 -17.93 -19.55
N ARG A 217 -5.60 -18.60 -20.13
CA ARG A 217 -5.81 -19.77 -21.00
C ARG A 217 -6.48 -20.96 -20.29
N ASN A 218 -6.26 -21.06 -18.98
CA ASN A 218 -6.84 -22.13 -18.16
C ASN A 218 -8.26 -21.82 -17.66
N ARG A 219 -8.81 -20.64 -17.98
CA ARG A 219 -10.18 -20.27 -17.64
C ARG A 219 -11.17 -20.92 -18.59
N GLU A 220 -12.28 -21.40 -18.05
CA GLU A 220 -13.43 -21.84 -18.86
C GLU A 220 -14.09 -20.66 -19.58
N ASN A 221 -14.18 -19.51 -18.90
CA ASN A 221 -14.66 -18.25 -19.47
C ASN A 221 -13.56 -17.18 -19.33
N PRO A 222 -12.92 -16.76 -20.44
CA PRO A 222 -11.86 -15.74 -20.43
C PRO A 222 -12.28 -14.39 -19.82
N ASP A 223 -13.57 -14.03 -19.95
CA ASP A 223 -14.11 -12.75 -19.46
C ASP A 223 -14.50 -12.79 -17.98
N SER A 224 -14.39 -13.95 -17.33
CA SER A 224 -14.69 -14.06 -15.91
C SER A 224 -13.75 -13.21 -15.05
N GLU A 225 -14.27 -12.76 -13.91
CA GLU A 225 -13.47 -12.06 -12.91
C GLU A 225 -12.39 -12.96 -12.32
N LEU A 226 -11.31 -12.34 -11.84
CA LEU A 226 -10.23 -13.05 -11.15
C LEU A 226 -10.75 -13.71 -9.88
N ASN A 227 -10.55 -15.02 -9.75
CA ASN A 227 -10.94 -15.76 -8.57
C ASN A 227 -9.77 -16.01 -7.59
N TRP A 228 -10.11 -16.43 -6.36
CA TRP A 228 -9.11 -16.61 -5.30
C TRP A 228 -8.10 -17.72 -5.58
N LYS A 229 -8.47 -18.77 -6.32
CA LYS A 229 -7.55 -19.86 -6.71
C LYS A 229 -6.52 -19.35 -7.71
N GLU A 230 -6.94 -18.57 -8.70
CA GLU A 230 -6.05 -17.93 -9.65
C GLU A 230 -5.09 -16.95 -8.97
N TYR A 231 -5.60 -16.08 -8.08
CA TYR A 231 -4.76 -15.20 -7.27
C TYR A 231 -3.68 -15.98 -6.50
N LYS A 232 -4.06 -17.09 -5.87
CA LYS A 232 -3.10 -17.93 -5.11
C LYS A 232 -2.08 -18.65 -6.02
N SER A 233 -2.37 -18.85 -7.29
CA SER A 233 -1.45 -19.48 -8.25
C SER A 233 -0.40 -18.53 -8.83
N MET A 234 -0.49 -17.22 -8.60
CA MET A 234 0.42 -16.17 -9.11
C MET A 234 1.80 -16.19 -8.43
N THR A 235 2.53 -17.29 -8.55
CA THR A 235 3.79 -17.50 -7.81
C THR A 235 4.86 -16.50 -8.21
N PHE A 236 5.08 -16.32 -9.51
CA PHE A 236 6.09 -15.39 -10.01
C PHE A 236 5.72 -13.93 -9.72
N THR A 237 4.44 -13.61 -9.79
CA THR A 237 3.91 -12.30 -9.37
C THR A 237 4.32 -11.96 -7.94
N PHE A 238 4.19 -12.91 -7.01
CA PHE A 238 4.63 -12.67 -5.62
C PHE A 238 6.15 -12.52 -5.50
N GLN A 239 6.92 -13.20 -6.32
CA GLN A 239 8.37 -13.00 -6.40
C GLN A 239 8.70 -11.58 -6.89
N VAL A 240 8.01 -11.09 -7.93
CA VAL A 240 8.13 -9.71 -8.44
C VAL A 240 7.76 -8.70 -7.37
N ILE A 241 6.66 -8.90 -6.65
CA ILE A 241 6.22 -8.02 -5.56
C ILE A 241 7.28 -7.98 -4.45
N ASN A 242 7.74 -9.14 -3.98
CA ASN A 242 8.74 -9.19 -2.91
C ASN A 242 10.06 -8.53 -3.31
N GLU A 243 10.53 -8.74 -4.55
CA GLU A 243 11.74 -8.08 -5.03
C GLU A 243 11.55 -6.56 -5.17
N THR A 244 10.38 -6.14 -5.63
CA THR A 244 10.03 -4.73 -5.69
C THR A 244 10.11 -4.08 -4.31
N VAL A 245 9.44 -4.62 -3.31
CA VAL A 245 9.42 -4.01 -1.97
C VAL A 245 10.76 -4.15 -1.24
N ARG A 246 11.55 -5.18 -1.53
CA ARG A 246 12.93 -5.32 -1.04
C ARG A 246 13.81 -4.15 -1.51
N LEU A 247 13.79 -3.85 -2.80
CA LEU A 247 14.57 -2.75 -3.38
C LEU A 247 13.97 -1.39 -3.05
N ALA A 248 12.66 -1.32 -2.95
CA ALA A 248 11.94 -0.09 -2.63
C ALA A 248 12.36 0.48 -1.27
N ASN A 249 12.51 -0.34 -0.25
CA ASN A 249 12.76 0.12 1.12
C ASN A 249 11.88 1.33 1.47
N ILE A 250 10.56 1.22 1.25
CA ILE A 250 9.60 2.32 1.38
C ILE A 250 9.65 2.92 2.79
N VAL A 251 9.83 2.07 3.81
CA VAL A 251 10.06 2.50 5.20
C VAL A 251 11.53 2.23 5.55
N PRO A 252 12.42 3.21 5.37
CA PRO A 252 13.87 3.01 5.50
C PRO A 252 14.35 2.90 6.94
N GLY A 253 13.53 3.30 7.92
CA GLY A 253 13.89 3.28 9.33
C GLY A 253 12.69 3.01 10.24
N ILE A 254 12.88 2.16 11.23
CA ILE A 254 11.85 1.80 12.21
C ILE A 254 12.39 2.15 13.60
N PHE A 255 11.72 3.07 14.30
CA PHE A 255 12.21 3.57 15.57
C PHE A 255 11.68 2.78 16.76
N ARG A 256 12.57 2.59 17.73
CA ARG A 256 12.31 1.95 19.01
C ARG A 256 13.00 2.74 20.14
N ARG A 257 12.52 2.58 21.35
CA ARG A 257 13.18 3.06 22.56
C ARG A 257 13.51 1.89 23.48
N ALA A 258 14.72 1.83 23.98
CA ALA A 258 15.12 0.84 24.96
C ALA A 258 14.44 1.14 26.31
N LEU A 259 13.75 0.14 26.89
CA LEU A 259 13.06 0.26 28.17
C LEU A 259 13.96 -0.03 29.37
N LYS A 260 15.09 -0.65 29.12
CA LYS A 260 16.13 -0.99 30.08
C LYS A 260 17.46 -1.11 29.33
N ASP A 261 18.56 -1.20 30.03
CA ASP A 261 19.84 -1.50 29.42
C ASP A 261 19.77 -2.83 28.66
N VAL A 262 20.23 -2.83 27.43
CA VAL A 262 20.26 -4.01 26.55
C VAL A 262 21.67 -4.30 26.11
N HIS A 263 22.21 -5.45 26.52
CA HIS A 263 23.53 -5.91 26.09
C HIS A 263 23.39 -6.67 24.76
N PHE A 264 24.13 -6.23 23.75
CA PHE A 264 24.11 -6.82 22.42
C PHE A 264 25.50 -6.81 21.79
N LYS A 265 26.05 -7.98 21.49
CA LYS A 265 27.38 -8.15 20.84
C LYS A 265 28.50 -7.35 21.49
N GLY A 266 28.58 -7.34 22.82
CA GLY A 266 29.60 -6.63 23.59
C GLY A 266 29.31 -5.14 23.80
N TYR A 267 28.24 -4.59 23.23
CA TYR A 267 27.82 -3.20 23.46
C TYR A 267 26.63 -3.14 24.42
N THR A 268 26.54 -2.05 25.16
CA THR A 268 25.35 -1.74 25.97
C THR A 268 24.56 -0.62 25.32
N ILE A 269 23.28 -0.87 25.04
CA ILE A 269 22.32 0.15 24.64
C ILE A 269 21.63 0.62 25.92
N PRO A 270 21.87 1.86 26.38
CA PRO A 270 21.31 2.33 27.63
C PRO A 270 19.78 2.47 27.60
N ALA A 271 19.15 2.34 28.76
CA ALA A 271 17.73 2.64 28.93
C ALA A 271 17.40 4.06 28.41
N GLY A 272 16.24 4.22 27.78
CA GLY A 272 15.79 5.50 27.23
C GLY A 272 16.34 5.85 25.84
N TRP A 273 17.39 5.18 25.35
CA TRP A 273 17.96 5.47 24.04
C TRP A 273 17.01 5.10 22.90
N ALA A 274 16.99 5.97 21.89
CA ALA A 274 16.34 5.69 20.61
C ALA A 274 17.21 4.74 19.76
N VAL A 275 16.58 3.73 19.21
CA VAL A 275 17.22 2.73 18.34
C VAL A 275 16.49 2.77 16.99
N MET A 276 17.24 2.92 15.91
CA MET A 276 16.71 2.82 14.56
C MET A 276 17.06 1.47 13.94
N VAL A 277 16.06 0.69 13.59
CA VAL A 277 16.22 -0.53 12.78
C VAL A 277 16.16 -0.13 11.32
N CYS A 278 17.19 -0.49 10.55
CA CYS A 278 17.36 -0.10 9.15
C CYS A 278 17.19 -1.31 8.22
N PRO A 279 15.97 -1.60 7.70
CA PRO A 279 15.77 -2.67 6.73
C PRO A 279 16.69 -2.63 5.52
N PRO A 280 17.05 -1.45 4.96
CA PRO A 280 18.00 -1.36 3.85
C PRO A 280 19.36 -2.00 4.14
N ALA A 281 19.84 -1.95 5.39
CA ALA A 281 21.11 -2.56 5.77
C ALA A 281 21.14 -4.08 5.59
N VAL A 282 19.97 -4.73 5.64
CA VAL A 282 19.84 -6.16 5.36
C VAL A 282 19.50 -6.41 3.89
N HIS A 283 18.55 -5.65 3.35
CA HIS A 283 18.07 -5.84 1.98
C HIS A 283 19.14 -5.61 0.92
N LEU A 284 20.10 -4.72 1.18
CA LEU A 284 21.17 -4.35 0.27
C LEU A 284 22.52 -4.96 0.67
N ASN A 285 22.54 -5.89 1.63
CA ASN A 285 23.77 -6.56 2.07
C ASN A 285 24.19 -7.65 1.06
N PRO A 286 25.39 -7.56 0.44
CA PRO A 286 25.86 -8.54 -0.54
C PRO A 286 26.13 -9.92 0.07
N GLU A 287 26.37 -10.01 1.38
CA GLU A 287 26.50 -11.32 2.07
C GLU A 287 25.16 -12.06 2.19
N LYS A 288 24.05 -11.36 2.10
CA LYS A 288 22.69 -11.91 2.22
C LYS A 288 22.00 -12.06 0.87
N TYR A 289 22.29 -11.16 -0.05
CA TYR A 289 21.72 -11.12 -1.39
C TYR A 289 22.82 -10.98 -2.43
N LYS A 290 22.98 -11.98 -3.27
CA LYS A 290 23.87 -11.86 -4.44
C LYS A 290 23.36 -10.72 -5.32
N ASP A 291 24.25 -9.82 -5.75
CA ASP A 291 23.93 -8.64 -6.56
C ASP A 291 22.72 -7.86 -5.96
N PRO A 292 22.87 -7.29 -4.73
CA PRO A 292 21.73 -6.82 -3.96
C PRO A 292 21.00 -5.63 -4.58
N LEU A 293 21.62 -4.89 -5.49
CA LEU A 293 21.02 -3.77 -6.21
C LEU A 293 20.29 -4.19 -7.48
N SER A 294 20.50 -5.42 -7.97
CA SER A 294 19.82 -5.94 -9.16
C SER A 294 18.40 -6.35 -8.84
N PHE A 295 17.47 -5.97 -9.73
CA PHE A 295 16.09 -6.46 -9.70
C PHE A 295 16.02 -7.87 -10.29
N ASN A 296 15.96 -8.87 -9.43
CA ASN A 296 15.95 -10.27 -9.80
C ASN A 296 14.90 -11.06 -9.00
N PRO A 297 13.65 -11.16 -9.48
CA PRO A 297 12.59 -11.91 -8.82
C PRO A 297 12.89 -13.40 -8.62
N TRP A 298 13.66 -14.03 -9.50
CA TRP A 298 14.02 -15.46 -9.38
C TRP A 298 14.82 -15.78 -8.13
N ARG A 299 15.41 -14.77 -7.45
CA ARG A 299 16.06 -14.99 -6.15
C ARG A 299 15.11 -15.51 -5.06
N TRP A 300 13.82 -15.39 -5.29
CA TRP A 300 12.75 -15.82 -4.39
C TRP A 300 12.25 -17.23 -4.70
N ASP A 301 12.76 -17.86 -5.75
CA ASP A 301 12.37 -19.22 -6.11
C ASP A 301 12.68 -20.20 -4.98
N GLY A 302 11.75 -21.11 -4.68
CA GLY A 302 11.85 -22.08 -3.59
C GLY A 302 11.87 -21.49 -2.16
N LYS A 303 11.66 -20.16 -1.99
CA LYS A 303 11.63 -19.53 -0.66
C LYS A 303 10.21 -19.31 -0.18
N ASP A 304 10.01 -19.39 1.14
CA ASP A 304 8.76 -18.94 1.74
C ASP A 304 8.61 -17.43 1.55
N LEU A 305 7.55 -17.05 0.85
CA LEU A 305 7.19 -15.66 0.54
C LEU A 305 6.25 -15.06 1.59
N ASN A 306 5.90 -15.83 2.62
CA ASN A 306 4.97 -15.42 3.65
C ASN A 306 5.71 -14.90 4.89
N GLY A 307 5.46 -13.64 5.22
CA GLY A 307 5.94 -13.05 6.45
C GLY A 307 7.37 -12.49 6.43
N ALA A 308 7.82 -12.04 7.59
CA ALA A 308 9.16 -11.51 7.79
C ALA A 308 10.15 -12.64 8.09
N THR A 309 11.28 -12.61 7.39
CA THR A 309 12.43 -13.48 7.70
C THR A 309 13.58 -12.65 8.29
N LYS A 310 14.64 -13.31 8.75
CA LYS A 310 15.84 -12.61 9.25
C LYS A 310 16.51 -11.73 8.19
N THR A 311 16.23 -11.99 6.91
CA THR A 311 16.82 -11.27 5.79
C THR A 311 15.82 -10.40 5.02
N PHE A 312 14.52 -10.60 5.19
CA PHE A 312 13.47 -9.84 4.50
C PHE A 312 12.54 -9.16 5.50
N MET A 313 12.61 -7.84 5.56
CA MET A 313 11.90 -6.99 6.52
C MET A 313 11.13 -5.84 5.83
N ALA A 314 10.71 -6.01 4.57
CA ALA A 314 10.01 -4.95 3.82
C ALA A 314 8.70 -4.52 4.51
N PHE A 315 8.04 -5.46 5.20
CA PHE A 315 6.84 -5.22 6.00
C PHE A 315 7.12 -5.19 7.52
N GLY A 316 8.38 -4.98 7.91
CA GLY A 316 8.80 -5.01 9.30
C GLY A 316 8.91 -6.42 9.89
N GLY A 317 8.72 -6.57 11.20
CA GLY A 317 8.84 -7.87 11.88
C GLY A 317 8.27 -7.88 13.30
N GLY A 318 8.14 -9.10 13.86
CA GLY A 318 7.65 -9.33 15.21
C GLY A 318 6.20 -8.87 15.41
N MET A 319 5.87 -8.44 16.62
CA MET A 319 4.51 -8.00 16.97
C MET A 319 4.02 -6.81 16.12
N ARG A 320 4.95 -6.00 15.59
CA ARG A 320 4.67 -4.81 14.76
C ARG A 320 4.76 -5.10 13.26
N PHE A 321 4.73 -6.38 12.86
CA PHE A 321 4.62 -6.75 11.45
C PHE A 321 3.39 -6.09 10.82
N CYS A 322 3.54 -5.59 9.59
CA CYS A 322 2.53 -4.81 8.88
C CYS A 322 1.21 -5.60 8.75
N VAL A 323 0.11 -5.01 9.21
CA VAL A 323 -1.23 -5.61 9.12
C VAL A 323 -1.76 -5.61 7.68
N GLY A 324 -1.28 -4.69 6.84
CA GLY A 324 -1.70 -4.52 5.44
C GLY A 324 -0.93 -5.39 4.44
N THR A 325 -0.03 -6.28 4.87
CA THR A 325 0.82 -7.07 3.97
C THR A 325 0.02 -7.82 2.91
N GLU A 326 -0.96 -8.61 3.33
CA GLU A 326 -1.77 -9.41 2.41
C GLU A 326 -2.68 -8.53 1.54
N PHE A 327 -3.21 -7.44 2.09
CA PHE A 327 -4.00 -6.47 1.32
C PHE A 327 -3.16 -5.79 0.23
N THR A 328 -1.93 -5.37 0.56
CA THR A 328 -0.98 -4.83 -0.44
C THR A 328 -0.67 -5.84 -1.54
N LYS A 329 -0.44 -7.12 -1.17
CA LYS A 329 -0.18 -8.18 -2.15
C LYS A 329 -1.36 -8.40 -3.09
N VAL A 330 -2.60 -8.43 -2.56
CA VAL A 330 -3.81 -8.53 -3.38
C VAL A 330 -3.90 -7.38 -4.37
N GLN A 331 -3.79 -6.14 -3.89
CA GLN A 331 -3.87 -4.95 -4.75
C GLN A 331 -2.79 -4.93 -5.83
N MET A 332 -1.54 -5.23 -5.48
CA MET A 332 -0.43 -5.27 -6.45
C MET A 332 -0.59 -6.41 -7.46
N ALA A 333 -0.92 -7.62 -7.00
CA ALA A 333 -1.03 -8.79 -7.88
C ALA A 333 -2.18 -8.63 -8.89
N VAL A 334 -3.34 -8.17 -8.42
CA VAL A 334 -4.50 -7.90 -9.28
C VAL A 334 -4.21 -6.79 -10.28
N PHE A 335 -3.60 -5.70 -9.82
CA PHE A 335 -3.21 -4.60 -10.71
C PHE A 335 -2.24 -5.06 -11.80
N LEU A 336 -1.20 -5.81 -11.42
CA LEU A 336 -0.23 -6.37 -12.38
C LEU A 336 -0.90 -7.35 -13.34
N HIS A 337 -1.81 -8.22 -12.86
CA HIS A 337 -2.59 -9.11 -13.71
C HIS A 337 -3.34 -8.33 -14.80
N CYS A 338 -4.14 -7.34 -14.41
CA CYS A 338 -4.90 -6.52 -15.35
C CYS A 338 -3.99 -5.77 -16.33
N LEU A 339 -2.86 -5.24 -15.83
CA LEU A 339 -1.93 -4.46 -16.65
C LEU A 339 -1.25 -5.33 -17.71
N VAL A 340 -0.60 -6.45 -17.29
CA VAL A 340 0.24 -7.23 -18.22
C VAL A 340 -0.57 -8.11 -19.16
N THR A 341 -1.83 -8.42 -18.86
CA THR A 341 -2.67 -9.22 -19.74
C THR A 341 -3.25 -8.41 -20.90
N LYS A 342 -3.68 -7.18 -20.65
CA LYS A 342 -4.41 -6.38 -21.63
C LYS A 342 -3.60 -5.21 -22.20
N TYR A 343 -2.58 -4.73 -21.47
CA TYR A 343 -1.88 -3.50 -21.82
C TYR A 343 -0.38 -3.69 -21.98
N LYS A 344 0.23 -2.78 -22.75
CA LYS A 344 1.66 -2.47 -22.79
C LYS A 344 1.83 -1.01 -22.43
N TRP A 345 3.01 -0.60 -21.99
CA TRP A 345 3.27 0.78 -21.63
C TRP A 345 4.65 1.23 -22.09
N ILE A 346 4.78 2.52 -22.31
CA ILE A 346 6.01 3.19 -22.74
C ILE A 346 6.31 4.31 -21.73
N THR A 347 7.54 4.34 -21.24
CA THR A 347 8.00 5.45 -20.39
C THR A 347 8.15 6.72 -21.23
N ILE A 348 7.45 7.79 -20.86
CA ILE A 348 7.48 9.08 -21.53
C ILE A 348 8.53 10.00 -20.91
N LYS A 349 8.51 10.15 -19.58
CA LYS A 349 9.47 10.99 -18.85
C LYS A 349 9.51 10.69 -17.37
N GLY A 350 10.54 11.18 -16.68
CA GLY A 350 10.71 11.05 -15.24
C GLY A 350 11.13 9.66 -14.80
N GLY A 351 10.76 9.28 -13.58
CA GLY A 351 11.12 8.00 -12.99
C GLY A 351 12.42 8.03 -12.20
N ASP A 352 13.05 9.20 -12.05
CA ASP A 352 14.17 9.35 -11.13
C ASP A 352 13.71 9.16 -9.70
N ILE A 353 14.53 8.48 -8.91
CA ILE A 353 14.20 8.15 -7.52
C ILE A 353 15.16 8.88 -6.61
N VAL A 354 14.60 9.65 -5.67
CA VAL A 354 15.35 10.30 -4.59
C VAL A 354 14.86 9.76 -3.26
N ARG A 355 15.79 9.59 -2.30
CA ARG A 355 15.50 9.13 -0.94
C ARG A 355 15.88 10.21 0.07
N THR A 356 14.88 10.93 0.61
CA THR A 356 15.05 12.06 1.54
C THR A 356 13.94 12.12 2.60
N PRO A 357 13.99 11.34 3.66
CA PRO A 357 14.49 9.97 3.81
C PRO A 357 13.58 8.95 3.12
N GLY A 358 12.31 9.28 2.83
CA GLY A 358 11.37 8.45 2.09
C GLY A 358 11.67 8.45 0.59
N LEU A 359 11.08 7.52 -0.13
CA LEU A 359 11.21 7.41 -1.58
C LEU A 359 10.29 8.41 -2.27
N GLN A 360 10.84 9.20 -3.18
CA GLN A 360 10.13 10.21 -3.95
C GLN A 360 10.48 10.14 -5.44
N PHE A 361 9.54 10.59 -6.27
CA PHE A 361 9.73 10.80 -7.71
C PHE A 361 9.67 12.30 -8.00
N PRO A 362 10.79 13.05 -7.91
CA PRO A 362 10.79 14.54 -8.01
C PRO A 362 10.21 15.04 -9.32
N ASN A 363 10.44 14.30 -10.41
CA ASN A 363 9.98 14.62 -11.76
C ASN A 363 8.76 13.79 -12.19
N GLY A 364 8.07 13.14 -11.23
CA GLY A 364 7.03 12.16 -11.51
C GLY A 364 7.57 10.91 -12.24
N TYR A 365 6.69 9.99 -12.58
CA TYR A 365 6.96 8.89 -13.49
C TYR A 365 5.79 8.77 -14.47
N HIS A 366 6.01 9.23 -15.68
CA HIS A 366 4.99 9.34 -16.71
C HIS A 366 5.12 8.21 -17.72
N VAL A 367 4.02 7.53 -17.96
CA VAL A 367 3.92 6.45 -18.96
C VAL A 367 2.72 6.69 -19.87
N GLN A 368 2.79 6.21 -21.09
CA GLN A 368 1.64 5.99 -21.95
C GLN A 368 1.24 4.53 -21.85
N ILE A 369 -0.02 4.26 -21.58
CA ILE A 369 -0.59 2.91 -21.51
C ILE A 369 -1.36 2.66 -22.81
N LEU A 370 -1.09 1.53 -23.46
CA LEU A 370 -1.66 1.17 -24.75
C LEU A 370 -2.28 -0.21 -24.64
N GLU A 371 -3.44 -0.43 -25.21
CA GLU A 371 -3.99 -1.78 -25.34
C GLU A 371 -3.07 -2.63 -26.20
N LYS A 372 -2.95 -3.91 -25.87
CA LYS A 372 -2.31 -4.89 -26.76
C LYS A 372 -3.25 -5.18 -27.92
N ASP A 373 -2.73 -5.24 -29.12
CA ASP A 373 -3.51 -5.65 -30.30
C ASP A 373 -4.07 -7.07 -30.06
N ASP A 374 -5.37 -7.24 -30.19
CA ASP A 374 -6.00 -8.55 -30.14
C ASP A 374 -5.42 -9.42 -31.26
N ALA A 375 -4.69 -10.47 -30.92
CA ALA A 375 -4.16 -11.42 -31.89
C ALA A 375 -5.28 -12.14 -32.68
N SER A 376 -6.55 -11.98 -32.26
CA SER A 376 -7.74 -12.53 -32.91
C SER A 376 -8.26 -11.70 -34.10
N THR A 377 -7.83 -10.46 -34.26
CA THR A 377 -8.25 -9.57 -35.36
C THR A 377 -7.25 -9.54 -36.53
N LYS A 378 -6.60 -10.66 -36.88
CA LYS A 378 -5.94 -10.74 -38.19
C LYS A 378 -7.01 -10.68 -39.28
N PRO A 379 -6.94 -9.72 -40.22
CA PRO A 379 -7.88 -9.65 -41.32
C PRO A 379 -7.80 -10.98 -42.09
N LYS A 380 -8.96 -11.65 -42.26
CA LYS A 380 -9.07 -12.81 -43.18
C LYS A 380 -8.53 -12.37 -44.54
N LYS A 381 -7.42 -12.98 -44.97
CA LYS A 381 -6.91 -12.80 -46.32
C LYS A 381 -8.06 -12.97 -47.29
N ALA A 382 -8.36 -11.91 -48.05
CA ALA A 382 -9.31 -11.98 -49.16
C ALA A 382 -8.84 -13.10 -50.08
N THR A 383 -9.63 -14.15 -50.20
CA THR A 383 -9.45 -15.22 -51.18
C THR A 383 -9.77 -14.61 -52.53
N THR A 384 -8.75 -14.27 -53.29
CA THR A 384 -8.87 -13.90 -54.70
C THR A 384 -9.23 -15.17 -55.48
N THR A 385 -10.50 -15.30 -55.77
CA THR A 385 -10.98 -16.27 -56.77
C THR A 385 -10.55 -15.77 -58.15
N LYS A 386 -9.71 -16.56 -58.80
CA LYS A 386 -9.50 -16.46 -60.26
C LYS A 386 -10.65 -17.12 -61.00
#